data_cc59e0c6388c3e9d2d850cbc1e0042b1
#
_entry.id   cc59e0c6388c3e9d2d850cbc1e0042b1
#
_cell.length_a   1.000
_cell.length_b   1.000
_cell.length_c   1.000
_cell.angle_alpha   90.00
_cell.angle_beta   90.00
_cell.angle_gamma   90.00
#
_symmetry.space_group_name_H-M   'P 1'
#
loop_
_entity.id
_entity.type
_entity.pdbx_description
1 polymer ?
#
loop_
_entity_poly.entity_id
_entity_poly.type
_entity_poly.pdbx_seq_one_letter_code
_entity_poly.pdbx_strand_id
1 'polypeptide(L)'
;MINWMKYRLLYLAISLLVIGAGTFSAIKWGFKIGIDFTGGSVLEYRLPDGETKIIKSGPLDQTGKNKVKSDLEKNVGGTVTEIRFENVGPTIGPELVKKTFYALLISSLAILLWVAYQFKNIKFGISATLATIHDSLVLLGSF
;
A
#
# COMPACT_ATOMS: atom_id res chain seq x y z
N MET A 1 -32.97 -18.84 13.99
CA MET A 1 -31.69 -18.15 14.19
C MET A 1 -30.62 -18.85 13.36
N ILE A 2 -29.90 -18.10 12.50
CA ILE A 2 -28.84 -18.64 11.67
C ILE A 2 -27.63 -18.92 12.57
N ASN A 3 -27.15 -20.16 12.58
CA ASN A 3 -25.97 -20.52 13.38
C ASN A 3 -24.68 -20.26 12.56
N TRP A 4 -24.19 -19.03 12.62
CA TRP A 4 -22.98 -18.58 11.88
C TRP A 4 -21.73 -19.42 12.22
N MET A 5 -21.61 -19.90 13.47
CA MET A 5 -20.46 -20.67 13.91
C MET A 5 -20.37 -22.07 13.25
N LYS A 6 -21.48 -22.57 12.67
CA LYS A 6 -21.47 -23.84 11.92
C LYS A 6 -20.57 -23.77 10.69
N TYR A 7 -20.44 -22.59 10.07
CA TYR A 7 -19.70 -22.39 8.83
C TYR A 7 -18.29 -21.82 9.03
N ARG A 8 -17.75 -21.86 10.28
CA ARG A 8 -16.43 -21.31 10.61
C ARG A 8 -15.29 -21.81 9.70
N LEU A 9 -15.32 -23.10 9.35
CA LEU A 9 -14.31 -23.69 8.46
C LEU A 9 -14.46 -23.20 7.01
N LEU A 10 -15.69 -22.92 6.55
CA LEU A 10 -15.94 -22.33 5.23
C LEU A 10 -15.35 -20.92 5.16
N TYR A 11 -15.58 -20.09 6.18
CA TYR A 11 -15.02 -18.73 6.23
C TYR A 11 -13.49 -18.76 6.27
N LEU A 12 -12.91 -19.67 7.05
CA LEU A 12 -11.47 -19.89 7.10
C LEU A 12 -10.93 -20.31 5.72
N ALA A 13 -11.60 -21.24 5.04
CA ALA A 13 -11.19 -21.69 3.72
C ALA A 13 -11.22 -20.56 2.67
N ILE A 14 -12.27 -19.73 2.70
CA ILE A 14 -12.38 -18.57 1.80
C ILE A 14 -11.25 -17.59 2.06
N SER A 15 -10.98 -17.23 3.33
CA SER A 15 -9.91 -16.29 3.66
C SER A 15 -8.52 -16.83 3.29
N LEU A 16 -8.26 -18.12 3.52
CA LEU A 16 -7.01 -18.76 3.10
C LEU A 16 -6.84 -18.78 1.58
N LEU A 17 -7.93 -18.95 0.84
CA LEU A 17 -7.91 -18.88 -0.62
C LEU A 17 -7.55 -17.48 -1.09
N VAL A 18 -8.15 -16.44 -0.53
CA VAL A 18 -7.86 -15.03 -0.86
C VAL A 18 -6.40 -14.70 -0.51
N ILE A 19 -5.95 -15.03 0.70
CA ILE A 19 -4.55 -14.81 1.13
C ILE A 19 -3.59 -15.57 0.23
N GLY A 20 -3.88 -16.82 -0.09
CA GLY A 20 -3.04 -17.68 -0.94
C GLY A 20 -2.94 -17.14 -2.36
N ALA A 21 -4.06 -16.77 -2.98
CA ALA A 21 -4.09 -16.19 -4.31
C ALA A 21 -3.36 -14.83 -4.35
N GLY A 22 -3.59 -13.96 -3.37
CA GLY A 22 -2.93 -12.68 -3.25
C GLY A 22 -1.42 -12.82 -3.04
N THR A 23 -0.98 -13.72 -2.16
CA THR A 23 0.45 -14.02 -1.93
C THR A 23 1.11 -14.55 -3.21
N PHE A 24 0.44 -15.47 -3.91
CA PHE A 24 0.93 -15.99 -5.19
C PHE A 24 1.06 -14.88 -6.24
N SER A 25 0.05 -14.00 -6.33
CA SER A 25 0.07 -12.83 -7.21
C SER A 25 1.24 -11.90 -6.88
N ALA A 26 1.42 -11.58 -5.61
CA ALA A 26 2.50 -10.72 -5.12
C ALA A 26 3.89 -11.27 -5.42
N ILE A 27 4.08 -12.60 -5.30
CA ILE A 27 5.36 -13.26 -5.63
C ILE A 27 5.61 -13.25 -7.13
N LYS A 28 4.56 -13.52 -7.95
CA LYS A 28 4.69 -13.66 -9.42
C LYS A 28 4.84 -12.32 -10.13
N TRP A 29 4.08 -11.31 -9.73
CA TRP A 29 4.04 -10.00 -10.40
C TRP A 29 4.71 -8.88 -9.60
N GLY A 30 5.09 -9.14 -8.36
CA GLY A 30 5.64 -8.16 -7.43
C GLY A 30 4.60 -7.18 -6.88
N PHE A 31 4.95 -6.51 -5.80
CA PHE A 31 4.15 -5.41 -5.25
C PHE A 31 4.47 -4.11 -5.99
N LYS A 32 3.45 -3.44 -6.53
CA LYS A 32 3.59 -2.08 -7.05
C LYS A 32 3.48 -1.08 -5.89
N ILE A 33 4.55 -0.96 -5.15
CA ILE A 33 4.61 -0.06 -4.00
C ILE A 33 4.61 1.40 -4.50
N GLY A 34 3.86 2.27 -3.81
CA GLY A 34 3.82 3.70 -4.11
C GLY A 34 5.15 4.41 -3.82
N ILE A 35 5.36 5.57 -4.43
CA ILE A 35 6.55 6.40 -4.23
C ILE A 35 6.71 6.87 -2.78
N ASP A 36 5.62 6.92 -2.01
CA ASP A 36 5.64 7.25 -0.58
C ASP A 36 6.52 6.30 0.23
N PHE A 37 6.65 5.05 -0.23
CA PHE A 37 7.44 4.01 0.44
C PHE A 37 8.81 3.78 -0.21
N THR A 38 8.89 3.92 -1.54
CA THR A 38 10.14 3.68 -2.29
C THR A 38 10.98 4.93 -2.48
N GLY A 39 10.38 6.10 -2.32
CA GLY A 39 10.91 7.36 -2.82
C GLY A 39 10.78 7.45 -4.33
N GLY A 40 10.93 8.63 -4.87
CA GLY A 40 10.86 8.91 -6.31
C GLY A 40 9.88 10.01 -6.66
N SER A 41 9.67 10.21 -7.96
CA SER A 41 8.77 11.22 -8.51
C SER A 41 7.71 10.57 -9.39
N VAL A 42 6.48 11.07 -9.29
CA VAL A 42 5.38 10.79 -10.22
C VAL A 42 4.96 12.09 -10.85
N LEU A 43 4.99 12.11 -12.19
CA LEU A 43 4.53 13.22 -13.01
C LEU A 43 3.36 12.75 -13.84
N GLU A 44 2.30 13.53 -13.84
CA GLU A 44 1.10 13.28 -14.63
C GLU A 44 0.89 14.46 -15.58
N TYR A 45 0.92 14.16 -16.87
CA TYR A 45 0.76 15.14 -17.92
C TYR A 45 -0.44 14.82 -18.79
N ARG A 46 -1.21 15.85 -19.12
CA ARG A 46 -2.23 15.76 -20.18
C ARG A 46 -1.60 16.09 -21.52
N LEU A 47 -1.76 15.18 -22.46
CA LEU A 47 -1.30 15.33 -23.84
C LEU A 47 -2.27 16.18 -24.66
N PRO A 48 -1.84 16.69 -25.84
CA PRO A 48 -2.69 17.50 -26.73
C PRO A 48 -3.94 16.76 -27.24
N ASP A 49 -3.89 15.43 -27.30
CA ASP A 49 -4.99 14.55 -27.69
C ASP A 49 -6.03 14.31 -26.57
N GLY A 50 -5.76 14.85 -25.36
CA GLY A 50 -6.60 14.69 -24.17
C GLY A 50 -6.26 13.48 -23.31
N GLU A 51 -5.37 12.61 -23.74
CA GLU A 51 -4.91 11.47 -22.95
C GLU A 51 -4.03 11.92 -21.78
N THR A 52 -4.02 11.11 -20.73
CA THR A 52 -3.18 11.35 -19.55
C THR A 52 -2.02 10.37 -19.52
N LYS A 53 -0.80 10.89 -19.43
CA LYS A 53 0.43 10.10 -19.33
C LYS A 53 1.05 10.23 -17.95
N ILE A 54 1.27 9.09 -17.30
CA ILE A 54 1.93 9.01 -15.98
C ILE A 54 3.37 8.55 -16.20
N ILE A 55 4.32 9.34 -15.70
CA ILE A 55 5.76 9.06 -15.75
C ILE A 55 6.26 8.88 -14.31
N LYS A 56 6.86 7.74 -14.05
CA LYS A 56 7.53 7.45 -12.76
C LYS A 56 9.04 7.52 -12.97
N SER A 57 9.72 8.22 -12.09
CA SER A 57 11.17 8.40 -12.12
C SER A 57 11.76 8.34 -10.71
N GLY A 58 13.07 8.28 -10.59
CA GLY A 58 13.77 8.59 -9.33
C GLY A 58 13.44 10.00 -8.85
N PRO A 59 13.91 10.39 -7.65
CA PRO A 59 13.68 11.73 -7.12
C PRO A 59 14.17 12.79 -8.11
N LEU A 60 13.29 13.71 -8.50
CA LEU A 60 13.58 14.77 -9.46
C LEU A 60 13.57 16.14 -8.75
N ASP A 61 14.53 16.95 -9.10
CA ASP A 61 14.49 18.39 -8.83
C ASP A 61 13.71 19.15 -9.92
N GLN A 62 13.58 20.46 -9.79
CA GLN A 62 12.90 21.31 -10.77
C GLN A 62 13.55 21.22 -12.15
N THR A 63 14.87 21.04 -12.21
CA THR A 63 15.62 20.92 -13.48
C THR A 63 15.28 19.59 -14.16
N GLY A 64 15.27 18.48 -13.42
CA GLY A 64 14.88 17.16 -13.89
C GLY A 64 13.43 17.12 -14.38
N LYS A 65 12.51 17.75 -13.64
CA LYS A 65 11.10 17.90 -14.02
C LYS A 65 10.96 18.62 -15.38
N ASN A 66 11.64 19.76 -15.55
CA ASN A 66 11.59 20.54 -16.79
C ASN A 66 12.16 19.76 -17.98
N LYS A 67 13.21 18.97 -17.75
CA LYS A 67 13.78 18.10 -18.77
C LYS A 67 12.79 17.03 -19.22
N VAL A 68 12.14 16.33 -18.27
CA VAL A 68 11.11 15.32 -18.59
C VAL A 68 9.96 15.95 -19.37
N LYS A 69 9.51 17.14 -19.00
CA LYS A 69 8.47 17.88 -19.72
C LYS A 69 8.90 18.18 -21.16
N SER A 70 10.08 18.77 -21.35
CA SER A 70 10.61 19.12 -22.66
C SER A 70 10.79 17.89 -23.57
N ASP A 71 11.29 16.80 -23.03
CA ASP A 71 11.46 15.55 -23.78
C ASP A 71 10.10 14.94 -24.16
N LEU A 72 9.09 15.06 -23.29
CA LEU A 72 7.74 14.62 -23.60
C LEU A 72 7.10 15.47 -24.70
N GLU A 73 7.23 16.80 -24.64
CA GLU A 73 6.73 17.74 -25.64
C GLU A 73 7.35 17.48 -27.01
N LYS A 74 8.65 17.19 -27.07
CA LYS A 74 9.35 16.81 -28.33
C LYS A 74 8.81 15.50 -28.91
N ASN A 75 8.54 14.50 -28.05
CA ASN A 75 8.07 13.19 -28.48
C ASN A 75 6.62 13.21 -28.98
N VAL A 76 5.79 14.07 -28.42
CA VAL A 76 4.35 14.18 -28.72
C VAL A 76 4.11 15.23 -29.83
N GLY A 77 5.08 16.12 -30.07
CA GLY A 77 4.96 17.18 -31.08
C GLY A 77 3.99 18.30 -30.70
N GLY A 78 3.75 18.51 -29.40
CA GLY A 78 2.82 19.51 -28.88
C GLY A 78 3.06 19.84 -27.41
N THR A 79 2.39 20.89 -26.92
CA THR A 79 2.50 21.35 -25.54
C THR A 79 1.75 20.39 -24.61
N VAL A 80 2.40 19.98 -23.51
CA VAL A 80 1.78 19.15 -22.48
C VAL A 80 1.44 19.97 -21.23
N THR A 81 0.27 19.70 -20.64
CA THR A 81 -0.18 20.35 -19.42
C THR A 81 0.09 19.43 -18.22
N GLU A 82 0.82 19.96 -17.25
CA GLU A 82 1.05 19.23 -15.99
C GLU A 82 -0.24 19.21 -15.17
N ILE A 83 -0.70 18.01 -14.79
CA ILE A 83 -1.84 17.79 -13.91
C ILE A 83 -1.35 17.63 -12.46
N ARG A 84 -0.28 16.84 -12.28
CA ARG A 84 0.21 16.45 -10.95
C ARG A 84 1.71 16.22 -10.98
N PHE A 85 2.37 16.73 -9.95
CA PHE A 85 3.76 16.42 -9.65
C PHE A 85 3.89 16.05 -8.18
N GLU A 86 4.33 14.84 -7.91
CA GLU A 86 4.67 14.36 -6.57
C GLU A 86 6.12 13.94 -6.55
N ASN A 87 6.84 14.35 -5.53
CA ASN A 87 8.25 14.02 -5.34
C ASN A 87 8.50 13.65 -3.88
N VAL A 88 8.95 12.43 -3.66
CA VAL A 88 9.31 11.90 -2.34
C VAL A 88 10.82 11.65 -2.32
N GLY A 89 11.50 12.37 -1.45
CA GLY A 89 12.97 12.24 -1.30
C GLY A 89 13.38 10.81 -0.96
N PRO A 90 14.61 10.41 -1.32
CA PRO A 90 15.09 9.03 -1.19
C PRO A 90 15.20 8.54 0.27
N THR A 91 15.26 9.48 1.22
CA THR A 91 15.33 9.16 2.66
C THR A 91 13.96 9.07 3.31
N ILE A 92 12.95 9.74 2.77
CA ILE A 92 11.60 9.84 3.37
C ILE A 92 10.88 8.50 3.29
N GLY A 93 10.92 7.82 2.15
CA GLY A 93 10.25 6.53 1.95
C GLY A 93 10.69 5.46 2.97
N PRO A 94 11.97 5.12 3.08
CA PRO A 94 12.46 4.17 4.07
C PRO A 94 12.20 4.58 5.52
N GLU A 95 12.28 5.86 5.83
CA GLU A 95 11.96 6.38 7.17
C GLU A 95 10.47 6.20 7.49
N LEU A 96 9.59 6.47 6.53
CA LEU A 96 8.14 6.29 6.67
C LEU A 96 7.81 4.81 6.92
N VAL A 97 8.38 3.89 6.14
CA VAL A 97 8.22 2.44 6.34
C VAL A 97 8.62 2.02 7.75
N LYS A 98 9.79 2.49 8.22
CA LYS A 98 10.29 2.18 9.56
C LYS A 98 9.35 2.72 10.65
N LYS A 99 8.91 3.97 10.54
CA LYS A 99 7.97 4.57 11.49
C LYS A 99 6.62 3.86 11.50
N THR A 100 6.09 3.50 10.33
CA THR A 100 4.85 2.73 10.19
C THR A 100 4.96 1.36 10.85
N PHE A 101 6.07 0.65 10.66
CA PHE A 101 6.30 -0.63 11.30
C PHE A 101 6.29 -0.54 12.83
N TYR A 102 6.97 0.46 13.40
CA TYR A 102 6.94 0.69 14.84
C TYR A 102 5.56 1.09 15.35
N ALA A 103 4.83 1.93 14.61
CA ALA A 103 3.47 2.31 14.96
C ALA A 103 2.54 1.09 15.00
N LEU A 104 2.65 0.19 14.01
CA LEU A 104 1.87 -1.06 13.98
C LEU A 104 2.23 -1.98 15.15
N LEU A 105 3.51 -2.11 15.50
CA LEU A 105 3.93 -2.90 16.65
C LEU A 105 3.37 -2.36 17.97
N ILE A 106 3.50 -1.05 18.18
CA ILE A 106 3.01 -0.39 19.41
C ILE A 106 1.50 -0.50 19.50
N SER A 107 0.76 -0.24 18.43
CA SER A 107 -0.70 -0.34 18.42
C SER A 107 -1.19 -1.77 18.65
N SER A 108 -0.55 -2.77 18.03
CA SER A 108 -0.88 -4.17 18.24
C SER A 108 -0.64 -4.60 19.68
N LEU A 109 0.46 -4.17 20.28
CA LEU A 109 0.77 -4.44 21.69
C LEU A 109 -0.23 -3.75 22.62
N ALA A 110 -0.60 -2.51 22.33
CA ALA A 110 -1.59 -1.77 23.10
C ALA A 110 -2.96 -2.46 23.06
N ILE A 111 -3.41 -2.91 21.89
CA ILE A 111 -4.66 -3.68 21.73
C ILE A 111 -4.58 -4.98 22.52
N LEU A 112 -3.49 -5.73 22.39
CA LEU A 112 -3.29 -6.99 23.11
C LEU A 112 -3.42 -6.79 24.64
N LEU A 113 -2.69 -5.81 25.16
CA LEU A 113 -2.68 -5.52 26.60
C LEU A 113 -4.04 -5.01 27.08
N TRP A 114 -4.69 -4.12 26.34
CA TRP A 114 -5.99 -3.59 26.71
C TRP A 114 -7.07 -4.68 26.72
N VAL A 115 -7.13 -5.51 25.68
CA VAL A 115 -8.10 -6.62 25.60
C VAL A 115 -7.83 -7.66 26.70
N ALA A 116 -6.55 -8.01 26.91
CA ALA A 116 -6.18 -8.95 27.98
C ALA A 116 -6.56 -8.43 29.38
N TYR A 117 -6.37 -7.14 29.62
CA TYR A 117 -6.76 -6.49 30.86
C TYR A 117 -8.28 -6.48 31.04
N GLN A 118 -9.03 -6.05 30.01
CA GLN A 118 -10.49 -5.93 30.05
C GLN A 118 -11.17 -7.29 30.29
N PHE A 119 -10.70 -8.33 29.63
CA PHE A 119 -11.27 -9.68 29.75
C PHE A 119 -10.56 -10.55 30.82
N LYS A 120 -9.57 -10.00 31.53
CA LYS A 120 -8.76 -10.70 32.56
C LYS A 120 -8.17 -12.02 32.02
N ASN A 121 -7.90 -12.11 30.74
CA ASN A 121 -7.37 -13.31 30.10
C ASN A 121 -6.58 -12.97 28.85
N ILE A 122 -5.29 -13.29 28.87
CA ILE A 122 -4.36 -13.02 27.76
C ILE A 122 -4.76 -13.67 26.43
N LYS A 123 -5.50 -14.79 26.48
CA LYS A 123 -5.95 -15.50 25.27
C LYS A 123 -6.85 -14.63 24.39
N PHE A 124 -7.68 -13.77 24.99
CA PHE A 124 -8.52 -12.84 24.24
C PHE A 124 -7.69 -11.75 23.55
N GLY A 125 -6.66 -11.24 24.22
CA GLY A 125 -5.72 -10.28 23.61
C GLY A 125 -5.00 -10.87 22.41
N ILE A 126 -4.44 -12.08 22.56
CA ILE A 126 -3.78 -12.80 21.46
C ILE A 126 -4.75 -13.04 20.30
N SER A 127 -5.98 -13.48 20.58
CA SER A 127 -6.98 -13.72 19.54
C SER A 127 -7.36 -12.45 18.79
N ALA A 128 -7.51 -11.32 19.49
CA ALA A 128 -7.79 -10.03 18.87
C ALA A 128 -6.63 -9.57 17.95
N THR A 129 -5.39 -9.69 18.43
CA THR A 129 -4.21 -9.34 17.63
C THR A 129 -4.07 -10.23 16.40
N LEU A 130 -4.27 -11.55 16.53
CA LEU A 130 -4.24 -12.47 15.40
C LEU A 130 -5.35 -12.18 14.38
N ALA A 131 -6.55 -11.81 14.84
CA ALA A 131 -7.63 -11.40 13.97
C ALA A 131 -7.25 -10.16 13.15
N THR A 132 -6.67 -9.14 13.79
CA THR A 132 -6.22 -7.92 13.11
C THR A 132 -5.14 -8.21 12.05
N ILE A 133 -4.19 -9.09 12.35
CA ILE A 133 -3.16 -9.52 11.39
C ILE A 133 -3.80 -10.28 10.22
N HIS A 134 -4.70 -11.21 10.51
CA HIS A 134 -5.42 -11.97 9.49
C HIS A 134 -6.21 -11.04 8.56
N ASP A 135 -6.96 -10.09 9.09
CA ASP A 135 -7.74 -9.13 8.30
C ASP A 135 -6.85 -8.26 7.42
N SER A 136 -5.69 -7.85 7.94
CA SER A 136 -4.68 -7.12 7.15
C SER A 136 -4.14 -7.95 5.99
N LEU A 137 -3.90 -9.26 6.21
CA LEU A 137 -3.46 -10.17 5.15
C LEU A 137 -4.55 -10.41 4.10
N VAL A 138 -5.82 -10.54 4.51
CA VAL A 138 -6.95 -10.65 3.58
C VAL A 138 -7.08 -9.39 2.75
N LEU A 139 -6.93 -8.20 3.37
CA LEU A 139 -6.96 -6.93 2.66
C LEU A 139 -5.85 -6.86 1.60
N LEU A 140 -4.61 -7.17 1.98
CA LEU A 140 -3.48 -7.23 1.05
C LEU A 140 -3.67 -8.23 -0.08
N GLY A 141 -4.27 -9.38 0.22
CA GLY A 141 -4.55 -10.43 -0.78
C GLY A 141 -5.69 -10.08 -1.74
N SER A 142 -6.51 -9.07 -1.41
CA SER A 142 -7.64 -8.61 -2.24
C SER A 142 -7.24 -7.58 -3.29
N PHE A 143 -6.07 -6.96 -3.16
CA PHE A 143 -5.51 -5.96 -4.08
C PHE A 143 -4.55 -6.59 -5.07
#